data_e975856791b1fa7ef506e5930bbaeaeb
#
_entry.id   e975856791b1fa7ef506e5930bbaeaeb
#
_cell.length_a   1.000
_cell.length_b   1.000
_cell.length_c   1.000
_cell.angle_alpha   90.00
_cell.angle_beta   90.00
_cell.angle_gamma   90.00
#
_symmetry.space_group_name_H-M   'P 1'
#
loop_
_entity.id
_entity.type
_entity.pdbx_description
1 polymer ?
#
loop_
_entity_poly.entity_id
_entity_poly.type
_entity_poly.pdbx_seq_one_letter_code
_entity_poly.pdbx_strand_id
1 'polypeptide(L)'
;MSIVRVLIAAVVCVVTLVAADNSQAPATLTGGPLTLRAFTLRFDPAGTFALSGEGWPAMSGTWTVTGHDVTLQMTAGPNGCTGAGRYTFDVSGTSVTFAVVSDGCEPRRMILDRNTWVPPGTATVRGARRIVHTAGTATDVLARPAPAAGSWPSFRGPAAAGVADSQHLPDRWDPSTGDGVLWRTRIPGLAHSSPIVWSDLVFVTSAISSKPDATFKPGLYGDGDASEDRSRHRFMLYAIDKRTGKIRWERVASEGEPLNKRHIKSTYASASPATDGRIVVAWFGSQGVYAYDYAGTLRWKVDLGRVDMGAYDIPSYEWGPASSPIIWNGLVIIQCDTQADSFILALKAETGVRVWKTDRDELPSWGTPNVLSTSAGPELVTNASNFIRGYDPNTGRELWKIGGSSKITAPTPILAAGLHVVASGRAPERPIFAVRPGSRGDLTLQNNQSHSAQVAWSKTGRGPYMPTPLFYRGQLYVLANNGVFDAYDALTGKEVYRERLPLVGSGFSASPVAADGKIYLANEDGEILVVQAGSAFGHVATNSMGETVMATPALSEGVMFVRGASSVFAIGRR
;
A
#
# COMPACT_ATOMS: atom_id res chain seq x y z
N MET A 1 -87.95 -14.14 -12.34
CA MET A 1 -86.64 -14.64 -12.78
C MET A 1 -86.02 -13.57 -13.66
N SER A 2 -85.16 -12.73 -13.13
CA SER A 2 -84.44 -11.64 -13.86
C SER A 2 -83.00 -11.96 -13.87
N ILE A 3 -82.43 -12.05 -15.08
CA ILE A 3 -81.03 -12.32 -15.31
C ILE A 3 -80.29 -10.97 -15.36
N VAL A 4 -79.44 -10.75 -14.41
CA VAL A 4 -78.50 -9.58 -14.39
C VAL A 4 -77.25 -9.94 -15.19
N ARG A 5 -77.04 -9.26 -16.30
CA ARG A 5 -75.77 -9.33 -17.07
C ARG A 5 -74.77 -8.37 -16.44
N VAL A 6 -73.65 -8.89 -15.92
CA VAL A 6 -72.48 -8.11 -15.50
C VAL A 6 -71.58 -7.88 -16.72
N LEU A 7 -71.41 -6.64 -17.12
CA LEU A 7 -70.36 -6.22 -18.08
C LEU A 7 -69.05 -6.05 -17.36
N ILE A 8 -68.05 -6.87 -17.70
CA ILE A 8 -66.67 -6.66 -17.29
C ILE A 8 -66.01 -5.74 -18.33
N ALA A 9 -65.72 -4.50 -17.92
CA ALA A 9 -64.92 -3.59 -18.73
C ALA A 9 -63.44 -3.91 -18.48
N ALA A 10 -62.72 -4.47 -19.49
CA ALA A 10 -61.26 -4.61 -19.47
C ALA A 10 -60.63 -3.25 -19.72
N VAL A 11 -59.99 -2.68 -18.70
CA VAL A 11 -59.14 -1.51 -18.85
C VAL A 11 -57.80 -1.99 -19.41
N VAL A 12 -57.58 -1.78 -20.68
CA VAL A 12 -56.26 -1.97 -21.31
C VAL A 12 -55.40 -0.75 -20.95
N CYS A 13 -54.47 -0.92 -20.00
CA CYS A 13 -53.46 0.07 -19.69
C CYS A 13 -52.43 0.06 -20.81
N VAL A 14 -52.54 0.97 -21.76
CA VAL A 14 -51.51 1.22 -22.77
C VAL A 14 -50.37 1.94 -22.07
N VAL A 15 -49.32 1.22 -21.73
CA VAL A 15 -48.04 1.81 -21.32
C VAL A 15 -47.41 2.35 -22.59
N THR A 16 -47.58 3.61 -22.85
CA THR A 16 -46.78 4.31 -23.86
C THR A 16 -45.33 4.38 -23.36
N LEU A 17 -44.47 3.55 -23.92
CA LEU A 17 -43.03 3.76 -23.82
C LEU A 17 -42.74 5.11 -24.50
N VAL A 18 -42.53 6.15 -23.71
CA VAL A 18 -41.95 7.40 -24.23
C VAL A 18 -40.50 7.05 -24.59
N ALA A 19 -40.19 6.96 -25.86
CA ALA A 19 -38.84 6.87 -26.34
C ALA A 19 -38.05 8.06 -25.79
N ALA A 20 -36.95 7.82 -25.11
CA ALA A 20 -36.08 8.85 -24.58
C ALA A 20 -35.56 9.69 -25.79
N ASP A 21 -35.82 10.99 -25.80
CA ASP A 21 -35.28 11.89 -26.82
C ASP A 21 -33.83 12.25 -26.44
N ASN A 22 -32.89 11.50 -26.96
CA ASN A 22 -31.45 11.76 -26.81
C ASN A 22 -30.89 12.57 -27.99
N SER A 23 -31.73 13.23 -28.77
CA SER A 23 -31.34 13.99 -29.97
C SER A 23 -30.41 15.18 -29.67
N GLN A 24 -30.39 15.65 -28.43
CA GLN A 24 -29.49 16.71 -27.95
C GLN A 24 -28.19 16.21 -27.33
N ALA A 25 -27.95 14.89 -27.29
CA ALA A 25 -26.72 14.34 -26.75
C ALA A 25 -25.51 14.78 -27.60
N PRO A 26 -24.40 15.24 -26.97
CA PRO A 26 -23.19 15.55 -27.72
C PRO A 26 -22.71 14.36 -28.53
N ALA A 27 -22.24 14.56 -29.75
CA ALA A 27 -21.67 13.51 -30.60
C ALA A 27 -20.52 12.77 -29.93
N THR A 28 -19.84 13.39 -28.98
CA THR A 28 -18.78 12.75 -28.17
C THR A 28 -19.29 11.63 -27.28
N LEU A 29 -20.54 11.67 -26.82
CA LEU A 29 -21.16 10.58 -26.06
C LEU A 29 -21.59 9.42 -26.97
N THR A 30 -22.13 9.71 -28.14
CA THR A 30 -22.79 8.72 -29.01
C THR A 30 -21.96 8.31 -30.25
N GLY A 31 -20.83 8.98 -30.49
CA GLY A 31 -19.99 8.79 -31.68
C GLY A 31 -19.14 7.52 -31.68
N GLY A 32 -19.20 6.71 -30.62
CA GLY A 32 -18.47 5.46 -30.50
C GLY A 32 -18.26 5.05 -29.05
N PRO A 33 -17.53 3.94 -28.82
CA PRO A 33 -17.17 3.56 -27.47
C PRO A 33 -16.20 4.59 -26.84
N LEU A 34 -16.39 4.83 -25.56
CA LEU A 34 -15.45 5.56 -24.73
C LEU A 34 -14.68 4.55 -23.87
N THR A 35 -13.40 4.80 -23.65
CA THR A 35 -12.55 3.92 -22.86
C THR A 35 -11.97 4.65 -21.66
N LEU A 36 -11.86 3.93 -20.56
CA LEU A 36 -11.13 4.32 -19.37
C LEU A 36 -10.30 3.09 -18.96
N ARG A 37 -9.04 3.00 -19.44
CA ARG A 37 -8.16 1.84 -19.21
C ARG A 37 -8.78 0.52 -19.72
N ALA A 38 -9.02 -0.44 -18.80
CA ALA A 38 -9.67 -1.72 -19.11
C ALA A 38 -11.19 -1.63 -19.28
N PHE A 39 -11.79 -0.45 -19.01
CA PHE A 39 -13.24 -0.26 -19.11
C PHE A 39 -13.64 0.32 -20.45
N THR A 40 -14.80 -0.13 -20.93
CA THR A 40 -15.47 0.39 -22.12
C THR A 40 -16.87 0.82 -21.75
N LEU A 41 -17.22 2.06 -22.07
CA LEU A 41 -18.55 2.64 -21.92
C LEU A 41 -19.08 2.98 -23.32
N ARG A 42 -20.28 2.54 -23.63
CA ARG A 42 -20.96 2.84 -24.89
C ARG A 42 -22.34 3.37 -24.63
N PHE A 43 -22.65 4.50 -25.28
CA PHE A 43 -23.98 5.08 -25.35
C PHE A 43 -24.53 4.86 -26.77
N ASP A 44 -25.60 4.13 -26.89
CA ASP A 44 -26.28 3.95 -28.17
C ASP A 44 -27.30 5.10 -28.34
N PRO A 45 -27.36 5.74 -29.51
CA PRO A 45 -28.36 6.80 -29.79
C PRO A 45 -29.80 6.32 -29.57
N ALA A 46 -30.06 5.03 -29.69
CA ALA A 46 -31.39 4.45 -29.41
C ALA A 46 -31.77 4.43 -27.90
N GLY A 47 -30.93 4.99 -27.03
CA GLY A 47 -31.21 5.15 -25.60
C GLY A 47 -30.75 3.98 -24.72
N THR A 48 -29.84 3.12 -25.22
CA THR A 48 -29.22 2.07 -24.39
C THR A 48 -27.76 2.39 -24.07
N PHE A 49 -27.28 1.92 -22.91
CA PHE A 49 -25.85 1.99 -22.57
C PHE A 49 -25.31 0.61 -22.17
N ALA A 50 -24.00 0.43 -22.35
CA ALA A 50 -23.26 -0.71 -21.86
C ALA A 50 -21.94 -0.25 -21.24
N LEU A 51 -21.60 -0.79 -20.07
CA LEU A 51 -20.35 -0.56 -19.34
C LEU A 51 -19.76 -1.92 -18.98
N SER A 52 -18.55 -2.18 -19.41
CA SER A 52 -17.84 -3.44 -19.19
C SER A 52 -16.36 -3.20 -18.91
N GLY A 53 -15.70 -4.14 -18.25
CA GLY A 53 -14.26 -4.17 -17.99
C GLY A 53 -13.80 -5.57 -17.64
N GLU A 54 -12.55 -5.89 -17.87
CA GLU A 54 -11.99 -7.19 -17.53
C GLU A 54 -12.06 -7.41 -16.00
N GLY A 55 -12.61 -8.55 -15.58
CA GLY A 55 -12.80 -8.88 -14.16
C GLY A 55 -13.88 -8.05 -13.44
N TRP A 56 -14.65 -7.24 -14.17
CA TRP A 56 -15.69 -6.37 -13.64
C TRP A 56 -17.08 -6.84 -14.11
N PRO A 57 -18.13 -6.75 -13.26
CA PRO A 57 -19.45 -7.12 -13.68
C PRO A 57 -19.94 -6.21 -14.82
N ALA A 58 -20.36 -6.81 -15.94
CA ALA A 58 -20.95 -6.07 -17.03
C ALA A 58 -22.26 -5.42 -16.58
N MET A 59 -22.46 -4.17 -16.98
CA MET A 59 -23.64 -3.38 -16.66
C MET A 59 -24.27 -2.84 -17.94
N SER A 60 -25.57 -2.93 -18.06
CA SER A 60 -26.30 -2.36 -19.20
C SER A 60 -27.66 -1.84 -18.76
N GLY A 61 -28.22 -0.95 -19.59
CA GLY A 61 -29.51 -0.33 -19.29
C GLY A 61 -29.90 0.73 -20.31
N THR A 62 -30.78 1.62 -19.89
CA THR A 62 -31.21 2.76 -20.69
C THR A 62 -30.58 4.05 -20.15
N TRP A 63 -30.41 5.03 -21.01
CA TRP A 63 -29.90 6.34 -20.65
C TRP A 63 -30.73 7.45 -21.25
N THR A 64 -30.73 8.59 -20.58
CA THR A 64 -31.33 9.84 -21.04
C THR A 64 -30.42 11.01 -20.74
N VAL A 65 -30.46 12.03 -21.59
CA VAL A 65 -29.69 13.26 -21.39
C VAL A 65 -30.61 14.47 -21.39
N THR A 66 -30.30 15.46 -20.53
CA THR A 66 -30.98 16.74 -20.48
C THR A 66 -29.93 17.80 -20.17
N GLY A 67 -29.53 18.60 -21.17
CA GLY A 67 -28.43 19.53 -21.04
C GLY A 67 -27.11 18.84 -20.72
N HIS A 68 -26.54 19.11 -19.54
CA HIS A 68 -25.31 18.48 -19.04
C HIS A 68 -25.60 17.32 -18.08
N ASP A 69 -26.85 16.92 -17.88
CA ASP A 69 -27.21 15.81 -16.99
C ASP A 69 -27.46 14.54 -17.79
N VAL A 70 -26.89 13.42 -17.35
CA VAL A 70 -27.16 12.09 -17.85
C VAL A 70 -27.74 11.22 -16.75
N THR A 71 -28.80 10.48 -17.08
CA THR A 71 -29.42 9.50 -16.17
C THR A 71 -29.23 8.11 -16.76
N LEU A 72 -28.71 7.17 -15.97
CA LEU A 72 -28.47 5.78 -16.34
C LEU A 72 -29.39 4.89 -15.52
N GLN A 73 -30.33 4.21 -16.18
CA GLN A 73 -31.22 3.23 -15.55
C GLN A 73 -30.75 1.81 -15.90
N MET A 74 -30.38 1.04 -14.90
CA MET A 74 -29.91 -0.35 -15.10
C MET A 74 -31.05 -1.28 -15.50
N THR A 75 -30.78 -2.17 -16.47
CA THR A 75 -31.61 -3.33 -16.82
C THR A 75 -30.89 -4.64 -16.54
N ALA A 76 -29.56 -4.66 -16.56
CA ALA A 76 -28.74 -5.80 -16.17
C ALA A 76 -27.44 -5.32 -15.49
N GLY A 77 -26.98 -6.08 -14.49
CA GLY A 77 -25.78 -5.76 -13.72
C GLY A 77 -25.74 -6.46 -12.35
N PRO A 78 -24.81 -6.07 -11.48
CA PRO A 78 -24.67 -6.69 -10.17
C PRO A 78 -25.89 -6.42 -9.27
N ASN A 79 -26.10 -7.31 -8.31
CA ASN A 79 -27.16 -7.16 -7.31
C ASN A 79 -27.00 -5.83 -6.55
N GLY A 80 -28.11 -5.13 -6.30
CA GLY A 80 -28.13 -3.83 -5.64
C GLY A 80 -27.98 -2.63 -6.56
N CYS A 81 -27.76 -2.84 -7.87
CA CYS A 81 -27.64 -1.79 -8.88
C CYS A 81 -28.89 -1.52 -9.71
N THR A 82 -30.08 -1.71 -9.14
CA THR A 82 -31.37 -1.56 -9.85
C THR A 82 -31.86 -0.12 -9.97
N GLY A 83 -31.28 0.80 -9.21
CA GLY A 83 -31.65 2.22 -9.20
C GLY A 83 -31.05 3.03 -10.34
N ALA A 84 -31.66 4.20 -10.61
CA ALA A 84 -31.10 5.18 -11.54
C ALA A 84 -29.87 5.86 -10.94
N GLY A 85 -28.81 6.03 -11.75
CA GLY A 85 -27.67 6.89 -11.44
C GLY A 85 -27.78 8.20 -12.24
N ARG A 86 -27.62 9.33 -11.56
CA ARG A 86 -27.62 10.66 -12.16
C ARG A 86 -26.23 11.27 -12.07
N TYR A 87 -25.74 11.79 -13.19
CA TYR A 87 -24.41 12.41 -13.32
C TYR A 87 -24.53 13.69 -14.13
N THR A 88 -23.72 14.67 -13.78
CA THR A 88 -23.36 15.71 -14.73
C THR A 88 -22.20 15.25 -15.59
N PHE A 89 -22.06 15.78 -16.79
CA PHE A 89 -20.89 15.50 -17.63
C PHE A 89 -20.35 16.76 -18.30
N ASP A 90 -19.04 16.80 -18.45
CA ASP A 90 -18.31 17.83 -19.21
C ASP A 90 -17.60 17.20 -20.39
N VAL A 91 -17.66 17.89 -21.54
CA VAL A 91 -16.96 17.50 -22.77
C VAL A 91 -15.82 18.48 -23.04
N SER A 92 -14.60 17.93 -23.14
CA SER A 92 -13.41 18.70 -23.51
C SER A 92 -12.71 18.01 -24.69
N GLY A 93 -12.86 18.59 -25.87
CA GLY A 93 -12.42 17.96 -27.13
C GLY A 93 -13.14 16.64 -27.35
N THR A 94 -12.39 15.53 -27.37
CA THR A 94 -12.95 14.17 -27.52
C THR A 94 -13.14 13.45 -26.18
N SER A 95 -12.82 14.08 -25.06
CA SER A 95 -12.95 13.48 -23.74
C SER A 95 -14.23 13.87 -23.03
N VAL A 96 -14.75 12.95 -22.20
CA VAL A 96 -15.95 13.15 -21.38
C VAL A 96 -15.59 12.85 -19.93
N THR A 97 -15.92 13.75 -19.01
CA THR A 97 -15.76 13.57 -17.57
C THR A 97 -17.12 13.59 -16.90
N PHE A 98 -17.44 12.57 -16.12
CA PHE A 98 -18.68 12.50 -15.37
C PHE A 98 -18.47 12.92 -13.92
N ALA A 99 -19.48 13.55 -13.31
CA ALA A 99 -19.52 13.81 -11.87
C ALA A 99 -20.87 13.35 -11.31
N VAL A 100 -20.83 12.56 -10.24
CA VAL A 100 -22.03 11.99 -9.63
C VAL A 100 -22.90 13.08 -9.00
N VAL A 101 -24.19 13.04 -9.30
CA VAL A 101 -25.24 13.80 -8.60
C VAL A 101 -25.90 12.90 -7.57
N SER A 102 -26.30 11.68 -7.98
CA SER A 102 -26.85 10.66 -7.10
C SER A 102 -26.74 9.29 -7.77
N ASP A 103 -26.15 8.31 -7.08
CA ASP A 103 -26.09 6.93 -7.54
C ASP A 103 -25.92 5.97 -6.37
N GLY A 104 -26.89 5.08 -6.19
CA GLY A 104 -26.84 4.01 -5.19
C GLY A 104 -26.10 2.75 -5.67
N CYS A 105 -25.74 2.67 -6.96
CA CYS A 105 -24.94 1.57 -7.50
C CYS A 105 -23.46 1.89 -7.33
N GLU A 106 -22.87 1.38 -6.27
CA GLU A 106 -21.47 1.63 -5.95
C GLU A 106 -20.52 1.27 -7.09
N PRO A 107 -20.57 0.08 -7.73
CA PRO A 107 -19.69 -0.26 -8.84
C PRO A 107 -19.79 0.72 -10.03
N ARG A 108 -20.99 1.20 -10.39
CA ARG A 108 -21.17 2.17 -11.47
C ARG A 108 -20.62 3.54 -11.08
N ARG A 109 -20.93 4.01 -9.88
CA ARG A 109 -20.42 5.28 -9.34
C ARG A 109 -18.90 5.32 -9.31
N MET A 110 -18.26 4.23 -8.85
CA MET A 110 -16.81 4.12 -8.77
C MET A 110 -16.11 4.35 -10.10
N ILE A 111 -16.69 3.84 -11.18
CA ILE A 111 -16.08 3.90 -12.52
C ILE A 111 -16.40 5.22 -13.21
N LEU A 112 -17.57 5.79 -12.98
CA LEU A 112 -18.02 6.99 -13.68
C LEU A 112 -17.60 8.29 -12.99
N ASP A 113 -17.71 8.36 -11.65
CA ASP A 113 -17.52 9.63 -10.92
C ASP A 113 -16.09 10.18 -11.05
N ARG A 114 -16.00 11.41 -11.56
CA ARG A 114 -14.75 12.18 -11.75
C ARG A 114 -13.69 11.49 -12.61
N ASN A 115 -14.08 10.54 -13.42
CA ASN A 115 -13.21 9.87 -14.38
C ASN A 115 -13.42 10.46 -15.78
N THR A 116 -12.30 10.62 -16.49
CA THR A 116 -12.29 11.13 -17.86
C THR A 116 -12.20 9.99 -18.86
N TRP A 117 -13.20 9.87 -19.69
CA TRP A 117 -13.36 8.85 -20.72
C TRP A 117 -12.94 9.41 -22.07
N VAL A 118 -12.25 8.61 -22.88
CA VAL A 118 -11.74 9.00 -24.19
C VAL A 118 -12.06 7.95 -25.26
N PRO A 119 -12.12 8.30 -26.54
CA PRO A 119 -12.24 7.31 -27.61
C PRO A 119 -11.08 6.31 -27.58
N PRO A 120 -11.27 5.05 -28.01
CA PRO A 120 -10.21 4.05 -28.10
C PRO A 120 -9.03 4.55 -28.93
N GLY A 121 -7.81 4.25 -28.48
CA GLY A 121 -6.57 4.67 -29.14
C GLY A 121 -6.20 6.15 -28.94
N THR A 122 -7.01 6.91 -28.21
CA THR A 122 -6.60 8.25 -27.77
C THR A 122 -5.57 8.08 -26.67
N ALA A 123 -4.31 8.38 -26.98
CA ALA A 123 -3.29 8.48 -25.96
C ALA A 123 -3.73 9.58 -24.98
N THR A 124 -4.03 9.24 -23.75
CA THR A 124 -4.12 10.24 -22.69
C THR A 124 -2.70 10.79 -22.53
N VAL A 125 -2.43 11.94 -23.17
CA VAL A 125 -1.17 12.67 -22.98
C VAL A 125 -1.21 13.20 -21.54
N ARG A 126 -0.93 12.34 -20.59
CA ARG A 126 -0.47 12.80 -19.29
C ARG A 126 0.92 13.36 -19.53
N GLY A 127 1.09 14.65 -19.28
CA GLY A 127 2.37 15.30 -19.43
C GLY A 127 3.45 14.45 -18.75
N ALA A 128 4.58 14.24 -19.42
CA ALA A 128 5.69 13.44 -18.89
C ALA A 128 5.97 13.89 -17.44
N ARG A 129 5.93 12.94 -16.51
CA ARG A 129 6.13 13.21 -15.08
C ARG A 129 7.49 13.88 -14.88
N ARG A 130 7.49 15.14 -14.50
CA ARG A 130 8.70 15.90 -14.25
C ARG A 130 9.15 15.67 -12.83
N ILE A 131 10.27 14.94 -12.66
CA ILE A 131 10.95 14.81 -11.37
C ILE A 131 11.75 16.09 -11.15
N VAL A 132 11.42 16.84 -10.11
CA VAL A 132 12.08 18.12 -9.79
C VAL A 132 12.91 17.96 -8.53
N HIS A 133 14.21 18.17 -8.67
CA HIS A 133 15.17 18.17 -7.57
C HIS A 133 15.41 19.61 -7.08
N THR A 134 15.48 19.79 -5.77
CA THR A 134 15.88 21.04 -5.11
C THR A 134 16.91 20.73 -4.04
N ALA A 135 18.12 21.27 -4.19
CA ALA A 135 19.16 21.18 -3.16
C ALA A 135 18.71 21.96 -1.90
N GLY A 136 19.10 21.48 -0.72
CA GLY A 136 18.99 22.24 0.52
C GLY A 136 20.05 23.35 0.57
N THR A 137 19.96 24.19 1.58
CA THR A 137 20.89 25.33 1.77
C THR A 137 22.19 24.94 2.49
N ALA A 138 22.27 23.76 3.08
CA ALA A 138 23.45 23.30 3.81
C ALA A 138 24.55 22.80 2.84
N THR A 139 25.74 23.36 2.98
CA THR A 139 26.93 23.08 2.13
C THR A 139 28.05 22.35 2.88
N ASP A 140 27.91 22.14 4.18
CA ASP A 140 28.87 21.46 5.04
C ASP A 140 28.93 19.95 4.78
N VAL A 141 30.05 19.34 5.16
CA VAL A 141 30.23 17.89 5.06
C VAL A 141 29.30 17.19 6.03
N LEU A 142 28.55 16.19 5.53
CA LEU A 142 27.65 15.38 6.34
C LEU A 142 28.42 14.57 7.38
N ALA A 143 28.25 14.91 8.65
CA ALA A 143 28.71 14.07 9.75
C ALA A 143 27.91 12.74 9.76
N ARG A 144 28.62 11.64 9.95
CA ARG A 144 28.01 10.31 10.15
C ARG A 144 28.26 9.86 11.58
N PRO A 145 27.25 9.85 12.46
CA PRO A 145 27.37 9.17 13.74
C PRO A 145 27.72 7.70 13.51
N ALA A 146 28.64 7.18 14.29
CA ALA A 146 28.98 5.75 14.21
C ALA A 146 27.70 4.92 14.36
N PRO A 147 27.52 3.85 13.55
CA PRO A 147 26.42 2.93 13.81
C PRO A 147 26.62 2.30 15.18
N ALA A 148 25.69 2.55 16.09
CA ALA A 148 25.63 1.78 17.32
C ALA A 148 25.25 0.33 16.99
N ALA A 149 25.78 -0.60 17.75
CA ALA A 149 25.28 -1.97 17.71
C ALA A 149 23.76 -1.92 17.91
N GLY A 150 22.98 -2.58 17.05
CA GLY A 150 21.52 -2.58 17.14
C GLY A 150 20.82 -1.45 16.36
N SER A 151 21.45 -0.80 15.38
CA SER A 151 20.75 0.12 14.48
C SER A 151 19.63 -0.58 13.70
N TRP A 152 18.48 0.10 13.55
CA TRP A 152 17.31 -0.34 12.79
C TRP A 152 16.99 0.69 11.69
N PRO A 153 17.77 0.72 10.59
CA PRO A 153 17.91 1.90 9.73
C PRO A 153 16.75 2.16 8.77
N SER A 154 15.84 1.21 8.58
CA SER A 154 14.74 1.28 7.62
C SER A 154 13.59 0.38 8.06
N PHE A 155 12.53 0.33 7.26
CA PHE A 155 11.41 -0.60 7.47
C PHE A 155 11.94 -2.03 7.69
N ARG A 156 11.57 -2.64 8.84
CA ARG A 156 11.99 -3.97 9.30
C ARG A 156 13.51 -4.12 9.56
N GLY A 157 14.23 -3.02 9.74
CA GLY A 157 15.64 -3.05 10.11
C GLY A 157 16.61 -3.41 8.98
N PRO A 158 17.81 -3.93 9.30
CA PRO A 158 18.81 -4.28 8.30
C PRO A 158 18.26 -5.28 7.28
N ALA A 159 18.38 -4.96 5.99
CA ALA A 159 17.89 -5.76 4.86
C ALA A 159 16.42 -6.25 5.03
N ALA A 160 15.59 -5.49 5.73
CA ALA A 160 14.20 -5.81 6.05
C ALA A 160 14.02 -7.19 6.73
N ALA A 161 15.04 -7.67 7.44
CA ALA A 161 15.03 -9.01 8.05
C ALA A 161 14.00 -9.16 9.17
N GLY A 162 13.70 -8.08 9.90
CA GLY A 162 12.78 -8.12 11.04
C GLY A 162 13.34 -8.86 12.26
N VAL A 163 14.65 -9.06 12.34
CA VAL A 163 15.30 -9.89 13.37
C VAL A 163 16.41 -9.10 14.07
N ALA A 164 16.45 -9.20 15.39
CA ALA A 164 17.56 -8.73 16.21
C ALA A 164 17.68 -9.62 17.43
N ASP A 165 18.67 -10.51 17.47
CA ASP A 165 18.96 -11.33 18.64
C ASP A 165 19.78 -10.55 19.69
N SER A 166 19.94 -11.12 20.89
CA SER A 166 20.64 -10.52 22.04
C SER A 166 19.98 -9.24 22.56
N GLN A 167 18.67 -9.13 22.42
CA GLN A 167 17.90 -7.97 22.89
C GLN A 167 17.38 -8.16 24.32
N HIS A 168 17.14 -9.38 24.76
CA HIS A 168 16.58 -9.70 26.09
C HIS A 168 15.28 -8.93 26.39
N LEU A 169 14.41 -8.79 25.38
CA LEU A 169 13.14 -8.09 25.50
C LEU A 169 12.23 -8.72 26.57
N PRO A 170 11.39 -7.92 27.25
CA PRO A 170 10.40 -8.48 28.17
C PRO A 170 9.35 -9.29 27.40
N ASP A 171 8.78 -10.32 28.05
CA ASP A 171 7.64 -11.07 27.55
C ASP A 171 6.32 -10.39 27.89
N ARG A 172 6.31 -9.61 28.97
CA ARG A 172 5.14 -8.91 29.48
C ARG A 172 5.44 -7.46 29.75
N TRP A 173 4.49 -6.62 29.46
CA TRP A 173 4.49 -5.18 29.76
C TRP A 173 3.05 -4.67 29.84
N ASP A 174 2.85 -3.54 30.49
CA ASP A 174 1.55 -2.86 30.62
C ASP A 174 1.71 -1.33 30.59
N PRO A 175 1.35 -0.67 29.46
CA PRO A 175 1.42 0.78 29.37
C PRO A 175 0.48 1.53 30.34
N SER A 176 -0.55 0.87 30.89
CA SER A 176 -1.49 1.50 31.84
C SER A 176 -0.87 1.64 33.24
N THR A 177 -0.04 0.69 33.63
CA THR A 177 0.71 0.70 34.91
C THR A 177 2.12 1.26 34.75
N GLY A 178 2.64 1.28 33.51
CA GLY A 178 4.02 1.62 33.21
C GLY A 178 5.02 0.49 33.37
N ASP A 179 4.55 -0.74 33.64
CA ASP A 179 5.41 -1.90 33.73
C ASP A 179 6.00 -2.26 32.36
N GLY A 180 7.32 -2.47 32.28
CA GLY A 180 8.04 -2.74 31.03
C GLY A 180 8.05 -1.57 30.05
N VAL A 181 7.52 -0.39 30.40
CA VAL A 181 7.55 0.83 29.59
C VAL A 181 8.63 1.78 30.09
N LEU A 182 9.66 2.00 29.27
CA LEU A 182 10.74 2.92 29.59
C LEU A 182 10.30 4.38 29.42
N TRP A 183 9.59 4.66 28.32
CA TRP A 183 8.97 5.96 28.05
C TRP A 183 7.84 5.82 27.02
N ARG A 184 6.96 6.82 27.02
CA ARG A 184 5.89 7.03 26.04
C ARG A 184 5.93 8.48 25.57
N THR A 185 5.98 8.70 24.26
CA THR A 185 6.01 10.05 23.68
C THR A 185 4.84 10.23 22.74
N ARG A 186 4.00 11.22 23.01
CA ARG A 186 2.87 11.58 22.14
C ARG A 186 3.39 12.24 20.86
N ILE A 187 2.92 11.77 19.73
CA ILE A 187 3.21 12.33 18.39
C ILE A 187 1.89 12.76 17.75
N PRO A 188 1.70 14.06 17.48
CA PRO A 188 0.48 14.55 16.84
C PRO A 188 0.29 14.02 15.44
N GLY A 189 -0.97 13.90 14.99
CA GLY A 189 -1.35 13.48 13.64
C GLY A 189 -1.38 11.97 13.45
N LEU A 190 -1.66 11.54 12.22
CA LEU A 190 -1.84 10.14 11.86
C LEU A 190 -0.61 9.60 11.12
N ALA A 191 -0.17 8.39 11.49
CA ALA A 191 0.91 7.69 10.80
C ALA A 191 0.83 6.17 11.00
N HIS A 192 1.21 5.43 9.95
CA HIS A 192 1.48 3.99 9.99
C HIS A 192 2.96 3.68 9.74
N SER A 193 3.79 4.71 9.59
CA SER A 193 5.23 4.54 9.45
C SER A 193 5.82 3.82 10.65
N SER A 194 6.62 2.80 10.39
CA SER A 194 7.38 2.10 11.43
C SER A 194 8.49 3.00 11.97
N PRO A 195 8.79 2.94 13.28
CA PRO A 195 9.98 3.59 13.81
C PRO A 195 11.26 3.02 13.18
N ILE A 196 12.24 3.89 12.96
CA ILE A 196 13.60 3.48 12.64
C ILE A 196 14.56 4.02 13.70
N VAL A 197 15.68 3.35 13.88
CA VAL A 197 16.63 3.68 14.95
C VAL A 197 18.04 3.77 14.38
N TRP A 198 18.73 4.86 14.71
CA TRP A 198 20.15 4.99 14.45
C TRP A 198 20.82 5.69 15.63
N SER A 199 21.89 5.08 16.14
CA SER A 199 22.62 5.60 17.31
C SER A 199 21.67 5.95 18.49
N ASP A 200 21.57 7.22 18.88
CA ASP A 200 20.76 7.71 19.99
C ASP A 200 19.40 8.28 19.60
N LEU A 201 18.98 8.14 18.32
CA LEU A 201 17.71 8.68 17.84
C LEU A 201 16.77 7.61 17.28
N VAL A 202 15.50 7.83 17.54
CA VAL A 202 14.37 7.15 16.90
C VAL A 202 13.68 8.15 15.97
N PHE A 203 13.46 7.76 14.72
CA PHE A 203 12.78 8.62 13.73
C PHE A 203 11.42 8.06 13.38
N VAL A 204 10.41 8.95 13.31
CA VAL A 204 9.06 8.64 12.86
C VAL A 204 8.49 9.80 12.05
N THR A 205 7.60 9.48 11.12
CA THR A 205 6.84 10.49 10.36
C THR A 205 5.43 10.66 10.92
N SER A 206 4.75 11.74 10.57
CA SER A 206 3.34 11.96 10.87
C SER A 206 2.71 12.94 9.87
N ALA A 207 1.40 12.87 9.70
CA ALA A 207 0.62 13.83 8.93
C ALA A 207 -0.46 14.43 9.85
N ILE A 208 -0.35 15.73 10.13
CA ILE A 208 -1.25 16.45 11.03
C ILE A 208 -2.28 17.18 10.20
N SER A 209 -3.52 16.72 10.25
CA SER A 209 -4.66 17.38 9.61
C SER A 209 -5.07 18.62 10.38
N SER A 210 -5.53 19.67 9.69
CA SER A 210 -6.22 20.81 10.31
C SER A 210 -7.64 20.44 10.76
N LYS A 211 -8.16 19.28 10.35
CA LYS A 211 -9.45 18.73 10.79
C LYS A 211 -9.25 18.04 12.15
N PRO A 212 -9.92 18.49 13.22
CA PRO A 212 -9.62 18.01 14.58
C PRO A 212 -10.02 16.55 14.83
N ASP A 213 -10.99 16.04 14.08
CA ASP A 213 -11.52 14.67 14.16
C ASP A 213 -10.92 13.73 13.10
N ALA A 214 -9.79 14.10 12.51
CA ALA A 214 -9.11 13.24 11.54
C ALA A 214 -8.76 11.90 12.16
N THR A 215 -9.14 10.81 11.49
CA THR A 215 -8.95 9.44 11.95
C THR A 215 -8.70 8.47 10.79
N PHE A 216 -8.43 7.23 11.11
CA PHE A 216 -8.41 6.10 10.19
C PHE A 216 -9.23 4.94 10.75
N LYS A 217 -9.58 3.99 9.89
CA LYS A 217 -10.48 2.88 10.25
C LYS A 217 -9.75 1.54 10.12
N PRO A 218 -9.40 0.84 11.22
CA PRO A 218 -8.80 -0.50 11.16
C PRO A 218 -9.78 -1.56 10.65
N GLY A 219 -9.31 -2.77 10.40
CA GLY A 219 -10.12 -3.95 10.06
C GLY A 219 -10.50 -4.09 8.59
N LEU A 220 -10.19 -3.12 7.73
CA LEU A 220 -10.49 -3.19 6.30
C LEU A 220 -9.33 -3.78 5.51
N TYR A 221 -9.64 -4.72 4.62
CA TYR A 221 -8.64 -5.40 3.79
C TYR A 221 -9.12 -5.49 2.33
N GLY A 222 -8.51 -4.67 1.48
CA GLY A 222 -8.77 -4.62 0.05
C GLY A 222 -9.78 -3.57 -0.34
N ASP A 223 -11.02 -3.77 -0.04
CA ASP A 223 -12.08 -2.84 -0.41
C ASP A 223 -12.26 -1.77 0.68
N GLY A 224 -12.37 -0.54 0.27
CA GLY A 224 -12.54 0.58 1.19
C GLY A 224 -12.46 1.89 0.45
N ASP A 225 -13.30 2.82 0.87
CA ASP A 225 -13.35 4.16 0.30
C ASP A 225 -12.05 4.93 0.57
N ALA A 226 -11.78 5.91 -0.27
CA ALA A 226 -10.80 6.92 0.03
C ALA A 226 -11.33 7.85 1.14
N SER A 227 -10.42 8.32 1.99
CA SER A 227 -10.74 9.35 2.97
C SER A 227 -11.14 10.65 2.29
N GLU A 228 -12.20 11.28 2.76
CA GLU A 228 -12.64 12.59 2.30
C GLU A 228 -11.91 13.77 3.00
N ASP A 229 -10.97 13.47 3.90
CA ASP A 229 -10.15 14.52 4.53
C ASP A 229 -9.12 15.09 3.55
N ARG A 230 -9.50 16.21 2.93
CA ARG A 230 -8.69 17.02 2.01
C ARG A 230 -8.22 18.32 2.66
N SER A 231 -8.38 18.44 3.97
CA SER A 231 -7.97 19.64 4.71
C SER A 231 -6.46 19.87 4.63
N ARG A 232 -6.02 21.06 5.01
CA ARG A 232 -4.59 21.39 5.09
C ARG A 232 -3.88 20.46 6.08
N HIS A 233 -2.76 19.87 5.68
CA HIS A 233 -1.93 18.98 6.50
C HIS A 233 -0.53 19.55 6.65
N ARG A 234 0.09 19.24 7.79
CA ARG A 234 1.54 19.36 7.99
C ARG A 234 2.14 17.96 7.98
N PHE A 235 3.09 17.75 7.08
CA PHE A 235 3.80 16.48 6.91
C PHE A 235 5.11 16.57 7.71
N MET A 236 5.24 15.75 8.74
CA MET A 236 6.22 15.91 9.81
C MET A 236 7.23 14.76 9.85
N LEU A 237 8.47 15.10 10.14
CA LEU A 237 9.50 14.15 10.57
C LEU A 237 9.96 14.52 11.99
N TYR A 238 9.98 13.53 12.89
CA TYR A 238 10.41 13.66 14.28
C TYR A 238 11.67 12.85 14.52
N ALA A 239 12.61 13.40 15.30
CA ALA A 239 13.71 12.68 15.92
C ALA A 239 13.53 12.69 17.43
N ILE A 240 13.47 11.52 18.01
CA ILE A 240 13.21 11.28 19.43
C ILE A 240 14.49 10.70 20.05
N ASP A 241 14.91 11.23 21.18
CA ASP A 241 16.00 10.67 21.96
C ASP A 241 15.65 9.24 22.38
N LYS A 242 16.43 8.28 21.95
CA LYS A 242 16.17 6.85 22.16
C LYS A 242 16.05 6.45 23.61
N ARG A 243 16.84 7.07 24.50
CA ARG A 243 16.90 6.73 25.92
C ARG A 243 15.80 7.40 26.73
N THR A 244 15.45 8.65 26.41
CA THR A 244 14.56 9.48 27.24
C THR A 244 13.17 9.68 26.67
N GLY A 245 12.96 9.40 25.38
CA GLY A 245 11.72 9.69 24.67
C GLY A 245 11.50 11.16 24.35
N LYS A 246 12.43 12.07 24.70
CA LYS A 246 12.29 13.51 24.42
C LYS A 246 12.47 13.78 22.93
N ILE A 247 11.58 14.60 22.34
CA ILE A 247 11.75 15.08 20.97
C ILE A 247 12.98 15.99 20.94
N ARG A 248 14.00 15.57 20.18
CA ARG A 248 15.25 16.34 19.98
C ARG A 248 15.05 17.41 18.92
N TRP A 249 14.33 17.06 17.87
CA TRP A 249 13.89 18.00 16.85
C TRP A 249 12.67 17.46 16.10
N GLU A 250 11.91 18.36 15.50
CA GLU A 250 10.83 18.07 14.57
C GLU A 250 10.93 18.98 13.35
N ARG A 251 10.50 18.51 12.20
CA ARG A 251 10.55 19.27 10.95
C ARG A 251 9.25 19.14 10.19
N VAL A 252 8.74 20.26 9.73
CA VAL A 252 7.70 20.32 8.71
C VAL A 252 8.37 20.09 7.36
N ALA A 253 8.20 18.92 6.77
CA ALA A 253 8.73 18.60 5.46
C ALA A 253 7.91 19.29 4.36
N SER A 254 6.57 19.24 4.48
CA SER A 254 5.63 19.89 3.59
C SER A 254 4.41 20.36 4.36
N GLU A 255 3.74 21.37 3.83
CA GLU A 255 2.47 21.85 4.35
C GLU A 255 1.55 22.26 3.21
N GLY A 256 0.29 21.82 3.26
CA GLY A 256 -0.72 22.10 2.24
C GLY A 256 -1.81 21.05 2.19
N GLU A 257 -2.72 21.20 1.23
CA GLU A 257 -3.69 20.17 0.93
C GLU A 257 -3.01 18.93 0.33
N PRO A 258 -3.43 17.71 0.69
CA PRO A 258 -2.92 16.50 0.09
C PRO A 258 -3.19 16.47 -1.43
N LEU A 259 -2.16 16.19 -2.22
CA LEU A 259 -2.26 16.14 -3.68
C LEU A 259 -2.97 14.88 -4.21
N ASN A 260 -3.16 13.89 -3.36
CA ASN A 260 -3.91 12.67 -3.62
C ASN A 260 -4.75 12.28 -2.40
N LYS A 261 -5.74 11.41 -2.60
CA LYS A 261 -6.49 10.81 -1.49
C LYS A 261 -5.67 9.72 -0.80
N ARG A 262 -6.17 9.20 0.30
CA ARG A 262 -5.67 8.01 0.99
C ARG A 262 -6.80 7.03 1.26
N HIS A 263 -6.54 5.74 1.34
CA HIS A 263 -7.50 4.76 1.84
C HIS A 263 -7.96 5.15 3.25
N ILE A 264 -9.23 4.92 3.59
CA ILE A 264 -9.75 5.27 4.93
C ILE A 264 -8.99 4.56 6.07
N LYS A 265 -8.41 3.40 5.81
CA LYS A 265 -7.51 2.69 6.73
C LYS A 265 -6.12 3.31 6.79
N SER A 266 -5.64 3.92 5.70
CA SER A 266 -4.27 4.43 5.55
C SER A 266 -4.10 5.84 6.14
N THR A 267 -2.88 6.33 6.12
CA THR A 267 -2.52 7.71 6.49
C THR A 267 -1.66 8.34 5.42
N TYR A 268 -1.49 9.65 5.44
CA TYR A 268 -0.56 10.36 4.56
C TYR A 268 0.92 10.22 4.99
N ALA A 269 1.19 9.50 6.09
CA ALA A 269 2.50 9.18 6.60
C ALA A 269 2.64 7.66 6.83
N SER A 270 2.31 6.85 5.82
CA SER A 270 2.38 5.39 5.89
C SER A 270 3.77 4.85 5.55
N ALA A 271 4.53 5.52 4.68
CA ALA A 271 5.91 5.15 4.37
C ALA A 271 6.83 5.36 5.59
N SER A 272 7.61 4.35 5.93
CA SER A 272 8.62 4.44 6.99
C SER A 272 9.84 5.22 6.49
N PRO A 273 10.48 6.07 7.30
CA PRO A 273 11.71 6.72 6.91
C PRO A 273 12.86 5.71 6.77
N ALA A 274 13.97 6.15 6.17
CA ALA A 274 15.21 5.39 6.08
C ALA A 274 16.41 6.27 6.40
N THR A 275 17.47 5.68 6.95
CA THR A 275 18.72 6.39 7.29
C THR A 275 19.96 5.54 7.03
N ASP A 276 21.07 6.18 6.69
CA ASP A 276 22.41 5.59 6.70
C ASP A 276 23.30 6.22 7.80
N GLY A 277 22.69 7.01 8.69
CA GLY A 277 23.33 7.78 9.74
C GLY A 277 23.87 9.13 9.30
N ARG A 278 23.99 9.41 7.99
CA ARG A 278 24.32 10.73 7.46
C ARG A 278 23.07 11.55 7.20
N ILE A 279 22.09 10.91 6.58
CA ILE A 279 20.81 11.50 6.27
C ILE A 279 19.68 10.64 6.79
N VAL A 280 18.54 11.27 6.98
CA VAL A 280 17.25 10.63 7.21
C VAL A 280 16.32 11.02 6.07
N VAL A 281 15.81 10.04 5.34
CA VAL A 281 14.92 10.26 4.19
C VAL A 281 13.49 9.94 4.60
N ALA A 282 12.58 10.88 4.36
CA ALA A 282 11.15 10.70 4.51
C ALA A 282 10.44 10.91 3.18
N TRP A 283 9.49 10.03 2.84
CA TRP A 283 8.68 10.14 1.63
C TRP A 283 7.20 10.29 2.00
N PHE A 284 6.58 11.32 1.51
CA PHE A 284 5.17 11.65 1.73
C PHE A 284 4.36 11.57 0.41
N GLY A 285 4.64 10.57 -0.40
CA GLY A 285 3.94 10.37 -1.67
C GLY A 285 4.07 11.56 -2.61
N SER A 286 2.93 12.06 -3.08
CA SER A 286 2.86 13.22 -3.98
C SER A 286 3.36 14.52 -3.34
N GLN A 287 3.53 14.58 -2.02
CA GLN A 287 4.11 15.74 -1.34
C GLN A 287 5.63 15.78 -1.41
N GLY A 288 6.26 14.71 -1.91
CA GLY A 288 7.69 14.66 -2.19
C GLY A 288 8.51 13.82 -1.23
N VAL A 289 9.79 13.74 -1.56
CA VAL A 289 10.85 13.07 -0.80
C VAL A 289 11.75 14.13 -0.19
N TYR A 290 12.05 13.98 1.09
CA TYR A 290 12.85 14.95 1.87
C TYR A 290 13.97 14.23 2.58
N ALA A 291 15.18 14.78 2.48
CA ALA A 291 16.35 14.30 3.21
C ALA A 291 16.85 15.38 4.17
N TYR A 292 17.01 14.99 5.41
CA TYR A 292 17.59 15.80 6.46
C TYR A 292 18.89 15.17 6.94
N ASP A 293 19.84 15.97 7.40
CA ASP A 293 20.97 15.42 8.13
C ASP A 293 20.54 14.96 9.54
N TYR A 294 21.47 14.36 10.27
CA TYR A 294 21.19 13.83 11.60
C TYR A 294 20.79 14.93 12.63
N ALA A 295 21.19 16.18 12.40
CA ALA A 295 20.80 17.34 13.21
C ALA A 295 19.44 17.94 12.78
N GLY A 296 18.83 17.42 11.71
CA GLY A 296 17.53 17.87 11.21
C GLY A 296 17.63 19.07 10.26
N THR A 297 18.77 19.32 9.62
CA THR A 297 18.89 20.33 8.56
C THR A 297 18.48 19.72 7.23
N LEU A 298 17.61 20.39 6.48
CA LEU A 298 17.20 19.93 5.15
C LEU A 298 18.39 19.95 4.17
N ARG A 299 18.74 18.81 3.62
CA ARG A 299 19.84 18.64 2.64
C ARG A 299 19.34 18.72 1.21
N TRP A 300 18.21 18.11 0.92
CA TRP A 300 17.56 18.15 -0.38
C TRP A 300 16.10 17.72 -0.30
N LYS A 301 15.35 18.07 -1.34
CA LYS A 301 14.00 17.55 -1.59
C LYS A 301 13.83 17.18 -3.06
N VAL A 302 13.00 16.19 -3.33
CA VAL A 302 12.66 15.76 -4.69
C VAL A 302 11.14 15.64 -4.80
N ASP A 303 10.58 16.33 -5.78
CA ASP A 303 9.20 16.18 -6.19
C ASP A 303 9.13 15.08 -7.26
N LEU A 304 8.37 14.03 -6.99
CA LEU A 304 8.12 12.92 -7.91
C LEU A 304 6.87 13.13 -8.77
N GLY A 305 6.22 14.28 -8.67
CA GLY A 305 4.93 14.54 -9.26
C GLY A 305 3.81 13.80 -8.54
N ARG A 306 2.61 13.81 -9.11
CA ARG A 306 1.46 13.14 -8.52
C ARG A 306 1.64 11.62 -8.57
N VAL A 307 1.62 10.99 -7.40
CA VAL A 307 1.74 9.54 -7.20
C VAL A 307 0.34 8.98 -6.96
N ASP A 308 -0.39 8.69 -8.04
CA ASP A 308 -1.77 8.18 -7.97
C ASP A 308 -1.76 6.66 -7.81
N MET A 309 -1.72 6.22 -6.58
CA MET A 309 -1.78 4.81 -6.22
C MET A 309 -3.17 4.49 -5.67
N GLY A 310 -3.92 3.67 -6.38
CA GLY A 310 -5.28 3.31 -6.01
C GLY A 310 -5.60 1.85 -6.31
N ALA A 311 -6.86 1.44 -6.17
CA ALA A 311 -7.29 0.16 -6.69
C ALA A 311 -7.05 0.14 -8.20
N TYR A 312 -6.32 -0.84 -8.64
CA TYR A 312 -5.63 -0.87 -9.93
C TYR A 312 -6.48 -0.59 -11.17
N ASP A 313 -7.78 -0.79 -11.12
CA ASP A 313 -8.69 -0.53 -12.25
C ASP A 313 -9.60 0.69 -12.04
N ILE A 314 -9.53 1.34 -10.87
CA ILE A 314 -10.48 2.37 -10.48
C ILE A 314 -9.72 3.64 -10.11
N PRO A 315 -9.54 4.57 -11.06
CA PRO A 315 -8.76 5.78 -10.84
C PRO A 315 -9.27 6.69 -9.71
N SER A 316 -10.58 6.66 -9.41
CA SER A 316 -11.17 7.41 -8.29
C SER A 316 -10.84 6.82 -6.91
N TYR A 317 -10.42 5.55 -6.85
CA TYR A 317 -9.98 4.86 -5.64
C TYR A 317 -8.50 5.13 -5.39
N GLU A 318 -8.17 6.33 -5.01
CA GLU A 318 -6.81 6.67 -4.59
C GLU A 318 -6.61 6.25 -3.14
N TRP A 319 -5.65 5.36 -2.92
CA TRP A 319 -5.31 4.86 -1.58
C TRP A 319 -4.02 5.44 -1.03
N GLY A 320 -3.27 6.16 -1.86
CA GLY A 320 -1.99 6.76 -1.51
C GLY A 320 -0.85 5.74 -1.38
N PRO A 321 0.40 6.21 -1.40
CA PRO A 321 1.58 5.37 -1.29
C PRO A 321 1.84 4.93 0.16
N ALA A 322 2.44 3.72 0.29
CA ALA A 322 2.95 3.21 1.56
C ALA A 322 4.30 2.49 1.41
N SER A 323 4.76 2.25 0.17
CA SER A 323 6.13 1.78 -0.07
C SER A 323 7.13 2.72 0.59
N SER A 324 8.12 2.17 1.28
CA SER A 324 9.13 2.96 2.00
C SER A 324 10.39 3.14 1.14
N PRO A 325 11.10 4.27 1.23
CA PRO A 325 12.43 4.40 0.67
C PRO A 325 13.40 3.45 1.40
N ILE A 326 14.42 3.01 0.70
CA ILE A 326 15.57 2.32 1.31
C ILE A 326 16.86 3.06 0.96
N ILE A 327 17.88 2.91 1.81
CA ILE A 327 19.23 3.42 1.50
C ILE A 327 20.18 2.23 1.39
N TRP A 328 20.82 2.13 0.23
CA TRP A 328 21.81 1.11 -0.06
C TRP A 328 23.02 1.70 -0.80
N ASN A 329 24.20 1.50 -0.27
CA ASN A 329 25.47 1.92 -0.88
C ASN A 329 25.46 3.38 -1.39
N GLY A 330 24.94 4.32 -0.58
CA GLY A 330 24.85 5.74 -0.95
C GLY A 330 23.76 6.09 -1.95
N LEU A 331 22.84 5.16 -2.23
CA LEU A 331 21.66 5.34 -3.07
C LEU A 331 20.40 5.30 -2.23
N VAL A 332 19.51 6.27 -2.41
CA VAL A 332 18.12 6.23 -1.95
C VAL A 332 17.29 5.63 -3.07
N ILE A 333 16.69 4.47 -2.83
CA ILE A 333 15.89 3.74 -3.83
C ILE A 333 14.42 3.84 -3.46
N ILE A 334 13.58 4.17 -4.44
CA ILE A 334 12.13 4.35 -4.27
C ILE A 334 11.40 3.59 -5.37
N GLN A 335 10.49 2.70 -4.98
CA GLN A 335 9.53 2.05 -5.87
C GLN A 335 8.27 2.89 -5.92
N CYS A 336 7.87 3.30 -7.11
CA CYS A 336 6.72 4.17 -7.34
C CYS A 336 5.83 3.54 -8.41
N ASP A 337 5.04 2.53 -8.01
CA ASP A 337 4.09 1.86 -8.89
C ASP A 337 2.75 2.59 -8.81
N THR A 338 2.36 3.20 -9.90
CA THR A 338 1.19 4.07 -10.00
C THR A 338 0.20 3.55 -11.03
N GLN A 339 -0.91 4.23 -11.15
CA GLN A 339 -1.94 3.85 -12.12
C GLN A 339 -1.52 4.08 -13.58
N ALA A 340 -0.54 4.93 -13.87
CA ALA A 340 -0.17 5.27 -15.25
C ALA A 340 1.33 5.13 -15.54
N ASP A 341 2.18 5.75 -14.74
CA ASP A 341 3.61 5.91 -15.02
C ASP A 341 4.42 5.28 -13.89
N SER A 342 4.39 3.97 -13.79
CA SER A 342 5.14 3.23 -12.78
C SER A 342 6.63 3.26 -13.06
N PHE A 343 7.41 3.44 -12.01
CA PHE A 343 8.88 3.44 -12.12
C PHE A 343 9.53 3.04 -10.80
N ILE A 344 10.78 2.67 -10.88
CA ILE A 344 11.71 2.61 -9.75
C ILE A 344 12.89 3.52 -10.04
N LEU A 345 13.40 4.20 -9.02
CA LEU A 345 14.52 5.12 -9.21
C LEU A 345 15.52 5.05 -8.07
N ALA A 346 16.74 5.47 -8.34
CA ALA A 346 17.77 5.73 -7.34
C ALA A 346 18.23 7.19 -7.39
N LEU A 347 18.32 7.77 -6.21
CA LEU A 347 18.88 9.11 -5.99
C LEU A 347 20.18 8.98 -5.22
N LYS A 348 21.14 9.86 -5.47
CA LYS A 348 22.33 9.98 -4.66
C LYS A 348 21.93 10.39 -3.24
N ALA A 349 22.25 9.59 -2.25
CA ALA A 349 21.82 9.83 -0.86
C ALA A 349 22.26 11.21 -0.34
N GLU A 350 23.46 11.62 -0.68
CA GLU A 350 24.05 12.88 -0.24
C GLU A 350 23.38 14.12 -0.86
N THR A 351 22.96 14.04 -2.14
CA THR A 351 22.55 15.21 -2.92
C THR A 351 21.13 15.16 -3.45
N GLY A 352 20.47 13.99 -3.46
CA GLY A 352 19.16 13.80 -4.07
C GLY A 352 19.16 13.76 -5.61
N VAL A 353 20.31 13.89 -6.25
CA VAL A 353 20.43 13.84 -7.70
C VAL A 353 20.12 12.43 -8.19
N ARG A 354 19.28 12.33 -9.23
CA ARG A 354 18.91 11.04 -9.83
C ARG A 354 20.12 10.35 -10.44
N VAL A 355 20.39 9.11 -10.03
CA VAL A 355 21.43 8.25 -10.60
C VAL A 355 20.87 7.44 -11.76
N TRP A 356 19.75 6.76 -11.54
CA TRP A 356 19.03 6.02 -12.57
C TRP A 356 17.52 6.04 -12.31
N LYS A 357 16.73 5.78 -13.35
CA LYS A 357 15.29 5.56 -13.31
C LYS A 357 14.95 4.47 -14.32
N THR A 358 14.15 3.52 -13.91
CA THR A 358 13.64 2.44 -14.77
C THR A 358 12.13 2.51 -14.78
N ASP A 359 11.54 2.69 -15.95
CA ASP A 359 10.10 2.64 -16.14
C ASP A 359 9.62 1.18 -16.00
N ARG A 360 8.42 1.01 -15.47
CA ARG A 360 7.84 -0.29 -15.13
C ARG A 360 6.44 -0.39 -15.72
N ASP A 361 6.09 -1.54 -16.26
CA ASP A 361 4.74 -1.91 -16.68
C ASP A 361 3.95 -2.49 -15.50
N GLU A 362 3.89 -1.76 -14.39
CA GLU A 362 3.24 -2.20 -13.15
C GLU A 362 1.96 -1.41 -12.88
N LEU A 363 1.04 -2.11 -12.21
CA LEU A 363 -0.10 -1.52 -11.54
C LEU A 363 0.29 -1.10 -10.12
N PRO A 364 -0.52 -0.26 -9.43
CA PRO A 364 -0.23 0.17 -8.06
C PRO A 364 0.14 -0.98 -7.14
N SER A 365 1.24 -0.79 -6.42
CA SER A 365 1.85 -1.76 -5.52
C SER A 365 2.47 -1.03 -4.32
N TRP A 366 2.35 -1.60 -3.15
CA TRP A 366 2.73 -0.95 -1.88
C TRP A 366 3.94 -1.59 -1.20
N GLY A 367 4.50 -2.65 -1.79
CA GLY A 367 5.69 -3.34 -1.28
C GLY A 367 6.90 -2.40 -1.22
N THR A 368 7.63 -2.44 -0.12
CA THR A 368 8.94 -1.78 -0.02
C THR A 368 9.98 -2.59 -0.79
N PRO A 369 10.77 -2.00 -1.68
CA PRO A 369 11.86 -2.72 -2.36
C PRO A 369 12.94 -3.12 -1.36
N ASN A 370 13.73 -4.15 -1.68
CA ASN A 370 14.83 -4.57 -0.82
C ASN A 370 16.04 -5.00 -1.63
N VAL A 371 17.25 -4.66 -1.18
CA VAL A 371 18.48 -5.18 -1.75
C VAL A 371 18.92 -6.40 -0.97
N LEU A 372 18.83 -7.55 -1.62
CA LEU A 372 19.15 -8.85 -1.05
C LEU A 372 20.57 -9.25 -1.51
N SER A 373 21.50 -9.33 -0.57
CA SER A 373 22.90 -9.66 -0.84
C SER A 373 23.15 -11.15 -0.58
N THR A 374 23.66 -11.83 -1.60
CA THR A 374 24.02 -13.25 -1.56
C THR A 374 25.42 -13.47 -2.16
N SER A 375 25.88 -14.70 -2.25
CA SER A 375 27.14 -15.03 -2.96
C SER A 375 27.09 -14.73 -4.45
N ALA A 376 25.89 -14.61 -5.06
CA ALA A 376 25.72 -14.19 -6.45
C ALA A 376 25.80 -12.66 -6.64
N GLY A 377 26.00 -11.90 -5.57
CA GLY A 377 26.00 -10.46 -5.53
C GLY A 377 24.69 -9.85 -5.02
N PRO A 378 24.59 -8.52 -4.95
CA PRO A 378 23.39 -7.82 -4.54
C PRO A 378 22.36 -7.77 -5.69
N GLU A 379 21.11 -8.06 -5.39
CA GLU A 379 19.97 -7.89 -6.28
C GLU A 379 18.89 -7.04 -5.60
N LEU A 380 18.41 -6.00 -6.27
CA LEU A 380 17.29 -5.20 -5.84
C LEU A 380 15.99 -5.92 -6.24
N VAL A 381 15.26 -6.41 -5.26
CA VAL A 381 14.02 -7.17 -5.50
C VAL A 381 12.81 -6.32 -5.15
N THR A 382 11.81 -6.32 -6.05
CA THR A 382 10.54 -5.62 -5.89
C THR A 382 9.38 -6.60 -5.92
N ASN A 383 8.36 -6.31 -5.13
CA ASN A 383 7.08 -7.02 -5.17
C ASN A 383 6.04 -6.09 -5.80
N ALA A 384 5.39 -6.54 -6.87
CA ALA A 384 4.42 -5.72 -7.57
C ALA A 384 3.27 -6.55 -8.18
N SER A 385 2.23 -5.86 -8.66
CA SER A 385 0.95 -6.45 -9.02
C SER A 385 0.99 -7.30 -10.30
N ASN A 386 1.85 -6.96 -11.26
CA ASN A 386 2.02 -7.74 -12.48
C ASN A 386 3.16 -8.75 -12.35
N PHE A 387 4.33 -8.27 -11.85
CA PHE A 387 5.52 -9.10 -11.74
C PHE A 387 6.30 -8.80 -10.46
N ILE A 388 6.85 -9.81 -9.87
CA ILE A 388 8.00 -9.69 -8.96
C ILE A 388 9.22 -9.56 -9.85
N ARG A 389 10.14 -8.62 -9.54
CA ARG A 389 11.33 -8.37 -10.38
C ARG A 389 12.60 -8.25 -9.54
N GLY A 390 13.68 -8.73 -10.11
CA GLY A 390 15.04 -8.46 -9.64
C GLY A 390 15.77 -7.49 -10.57
N TYR A 391 16.48 -6.54 -9.99
CA TYR A 391 17.27 -5.53 -10.70
C TYR A 391 18.71 -5.51 -10.21
N ASP A 392 19.61 -5.03 -11.06
CA ASP A 392 20.93 -4.55 -10.63
C ASP A 392 20.74 -3.24 -9.85
N PRO A 393 21.05 -3.19 -8.56
CA PRO A 393 20.80 -1.99 -7.75
C PRO A 393 21.65 -0.78 -8.14
N ASN A 394 22.79 -0.97 -8.83
CA ASN A 394 23.66 0.12 -9.27
C ASN A 394 23.15 0.82 -10.53
N THR A 395 22.43 0.10 -11.39
CA THR A 395 22.04 0.58 -12.73
C THR A 395 20.54 0.65 -12.96
N GLY A 396 19.75 -0.04 -12.13
CA GLY A 396 18.30 -0.20 -12.32
C GLY A 396 17.94 -1.15 -13.48
N ARG A 397 18.91 -1.85 -14.08
CA ARG A 397 18.64 -2.81 -15.16
C ARG A 397 17.92 -4.03 -14.60
N GLU A 398 16.78 -4.39 -15.21
CA GLU A 398 16.07 -5.62 -14.88
C GLU A 398 16.94 -6.85 -15.19
N LEU A 399 17.01 -7.77 -14.23
CA LEU A 399 17.76 -9.02 -14.32
C LEU A 399 16.83 -10.21 -14.58
N TRP A 400 15.70 -10.23 -13.88
CA TRP A 400 14.69 -11.27 -13.98
C TRP A 400 13.31 -10.73 -13.56
N LYS A 401 12.26 -11.45 -13.97
CA LYS A 401 10.89 -11.24 -13.51
C LYS A 401 10.17 -12.57 -13.34
N ILE A 402 9.12 -12.60 -12.53
CA ILE A 402 8.22 -13.75 -12.37
C ILE A 402 6.78 -13.24 -12.25
N GLY A 403 5.89 -13.79 -13.08
CA GLY A 403 4.45 -13.55 -13.03
C GLY A 403 3.75 -14.39 -11.99
N GLY A 404 2.44 -14.16 -11.81
CA GLY A 404 1.60 -14.89 -10.85
C GLY A 404 1.55 -14.26 -9.45
N SER A 405 2.02 -13.02 -9.31
CA SER A 405 1.77 -12.22 -8.11
C SER A 405 0.28 -11.90 -7.96
N SER A 406 -0.19 -11.68 -6.75
CA SER A 406 -1.54 -11.15 -6.55
C SER A 406 -1.56 -9.65 -6.84
N LYS A 407 -2.75 -9.12 -7.11
CA LYS A 407 -2.93 -7.66 -7.18
C LYS A 407 -2.80 -7.02 -5.80
N ILE A 408 -2.48 -5.71 -5.74
CA ILE A 408 -2.40 -4.94 -4.50
C ILE A 408 -1.38 -5.55 -3.51
N THR A 409 -0.14 -5.68 -3.96
CA THR A 409 0.93 -6.27 -3.15
C THR A 409 1.44 -5.30 -2.09
N ALA A 410 1.62 -5.77 -0.85
CA ALA A 410 2.19 -5.00 0.26
C ALA A 410 3.43 -5.62 0.89
N PRO A 411 3.58 -6.97 0.97
CA PRO A 411 4.75 -7.57 1.62
C PRO A 411 6.07 -7.22 0.90
N THR A 412 7.10 -6.99 1.69
CA THR A 412 8.47 -6.71 1.23
C THR A 412 9.20 -8.01 0.88
N PRO A 413 10.02 -8.07 -0.18
CA PRO A 413 10.92 -9.18 -0.45
C PRO A 413 11.95 -9.37 0.67
N ILE A 414 12.22 -10.61 1.07
CA ILE A 414 13.20 -10.95 2.11
C ILE A 414 14.19 -12.02 1.64
N LEU A 415 15.35 -12.06 2.29
CA LEU A 415 16.29 -13.17 2.17
C LEU A 415 15.95 -14.23 3.20
N ALA A 416 15.71 -15.47 2.76
CA ALA A 416 15.45 -16.60 3.64
C ALA A 416 16.21 -17.84 3.16
N ALA A 417 17.04 -18.43 4.01
CA ALA A 417 17.87 -19.61 3.70
C ALA A 417 18.66 -19.46 2.36
N GLY A 418 19.14 -18.26 2.04
CA GLY A 418 19.85 -17.97 0.80
C GLY A 418 18.96 -17.81 -0.43
N LEU A 419 17.64 -17.82 -0.29
CA LEU A 419 16.65 -17.62 -1.37
C LEU A 419 16.01 -16.24 -1.26
N HIS A 420 15.65 -15.65 -2.40
CA HIS A 420 14.80 -14.46 -2.46
C HIS A 420 13.34 -14.90 -2.26
N VAL A 421 12.78 -14.65 -1.08
CA VAL A 421 11.38 -15.01 -0.77
C VAL A 421 10.49 -13.79 -0.93
N VAL A 422 9.47 -13.92 -1.78
CA VAL A 422 8.48 -12.88 -2.05
C VAL A 422 7.08 -13.47 -1.96
N ALA A 423 6.20 -12.77 -1.27
CA ALA A 423 4.84 -13.24 -1.05
C ALA A 423 3.83 -12.12 -1.29
N SER A 424 2.63 -12.49 -1.71
CA SER A 424 1.50 -11.56 -1.84
C SER A 424 0.20 -12.28 -1.52
N GLY A 425 -0.82 -11.57 -1.05
CA GLY A 425 -1.92 -12.25 -0.38
C GLY A 425 -3.33 -11.85 -0.75
N ARG A 426 -3.55 -11.03 -1.79
CA ARG A 426 -4.91 -10.79 -2.29
C ARG A 426 -5.41 -12.03 -3.04
N ALA A 427 -6.63 -12.44 -2.72
CA ALA A 427 -7.29 -13.54 -3.43
C ALA A 427 -7.48 -13.19 -4.93
N PRO A 428 -7.48 -14.19 -5.82
CA PRO A 428 -7.43 -15.63 -5.53
C PRO A 428 -6.00 -16.20 -5.39
N GLU A 429 -4.95 -15.57 -5.92
CA GLU A 429 -3.62 -16.16 -6.15
C GLU A 429 -2.87 -16.48 -4.86
N ARG A 430 -2.68 -15.49 -4.00
CA ARG A 430 -1.99 -15.56 -2.70
C ARG A 430 -0.69 -16.40 -2.74
N PRO A 431 0.25 -16.07 -3.63
CA PRO A 431 1.46 -16.88 -3.81
C PRO A 431 2.54 -16.58 -2.76
N ILE A 432 3.45 -17.55 -2.61
CA ILE A 432 4.79 -17.38 -2.03
C ILE A 432 5.77 -17.98 -3.04
N PHE A 433 6.79 -17.22 -3.45
CA PHE A 433 7.86 -17.67 -4.32
C PHE A 433 9.20 -17.61 -3.60
N ALA A 434 10.01 -18.65 -3.78
CA ALA A 434 11.41 -18.71 -3.34
C ALA A 434 12.31 -18.81 -4.57
N VAL A 435 12.92 -17.69 -4.97
CA VAL A 435 13.73 -17.57 -6.18
C VAL A 435 15.21 -17.73 -5.82
N ARG A 436 15.94 -18.49 -6.64
CA ARG A 436 17.39 -18.66 -6.47
C ARG A 436 18.12 -17.38 -6.87
N PRO A 437 19.08 -16.92 -6.06
CA PRO A 437 19.95 -15.79 -6.45
C PRO A 437 20.68 -16.04 -7.78
N GLY A 438 20.95 -14.97 -8.50
CA GLY A 438 21.63 -15.06 -9.79
C GLY A 438 20.72 -15.48 -10.96
N SER A 439 19.42 -15.64 -10.73
CA SER A 439 18.43 -15.93 -11.78
C SER A 439 18.38 -14.84 -12.85
N ARG A 440 18.02 -15.21 -14.10
CA ARG A 440 17.94 -14.28 -15.23
C ARG A 440 16.72 -14.59 -16.12
N GLY A 441 16.13 -13.54 -16.73
CA GLY A 441 15.05 -13.64 -17.68
C GLY A 441 13.66 -13.79 -17.05
N ASP A 442 12.72 -14.36 -17.77
CA ASP A 442 11.37 -14.61 -17.30
C ASP A 442 11.29 -15.98 -16.59
N LEU A 443 10.99 -15.96 -15.31
CA LEU A 443 10.94 -17.13 -14.42
C LEU A 443 9.53 -17.65 -14.21
N THR A 444 8.54 -17.09 -14.91
CA THR A 444 7.14 -17.41 -14.71
C THR A 444 6.89 -18.91 -14.86
N LEU A 445 6.36 -19.52 -13.80
CA LEU A 445 6.07 -20.95 -13.76
C LEU A 445 4.90 -21.27 -14.68
N GLN A 446 5.04 -22.35 -15.44
CA GLN A 446 4.06 -22.82 -16.40
C GLN A 446 3.28 -24.02 -15.86
N ASN A 447 2.03 -24.20 -16.30
CA ASN A 447 1.26 -25.44 -16.13
C ASN A 447 1.23 -26.00 -14.70
N ASN A 448 0.88 -25.20 -13.71
CA ASN A 448 0.81 -25.61 -12.29
C ASN A 448 2.13 -26.11 -11.68
N GLN A 449 3.26 -25.81 -12.28
CA GLN A 449 4.57 -26.10 -11.69
C GLN A 449 4.72 -25.33 -10.38
N SER A 450 5.32 -25.97 -9.37
CA SER A 450 5.66 -25.34 -8.09
C SER A 450 7.14 -25.00 -7.96
N HIS A 451 7.97 -25.38 -8.93
CA HIS A 451 9.42 -25.15 -8.94
C HIS A 451 9.99 -25.20 -10.38
N SER A 452 11.20 -24.67 -10.53
CA SER A 452 12.00 -24.75 -11.75
C SER A 452 13.49 -24.75 -11.39
N ALA A 453 14.38 -24.71 -12.39
CA ALA A 453 15.81 -24.52 -12.12
C ALA A 453 16.11 -23.23 -11.35
N GLN A 454 15.30 -22.19 -11.50
CA GLN A 454 15.49 -20.86 -10.93
C GLN A 454 14.55 -20.56 -9.75
N VAL A 455 13.39 -21.22 -9.68
CA VAL A 455 12.46 -21.14 -8.55
C VAL A 455 12.62 -22.40 -7.71
N ALA A 456 13.14 -22.25 -6.50
CA ALA A 456 13.39 -23.39 -5.61
C ALA A 456 12.09 -24.08 -5.19
N TRP A 457 11.09 -23.28 -4.83
CA TRP A 457 9.74 -23.72 -4.52
C TRP A 457 8.75 -22.55 -4.62
N SER A 458 7.49 -22.88 -4.77
CA SER A 458 6.40 -21.90 -4.65
C SER A 458 5.18 -22.54 -3.97
N LYS A 459 4.31 -21.68 -3.45
CA LYS A 459 3.00 -22.06 -2.90
C LYS A 459 1.93 -21.13 -3.43
N THR A 460 0.74 -21.63 -3.61
CA THR A 460 -0.47 -20.87 -3.96
C THR A 460 -1.44 -20.88 -2.79
N GLY A 461 -2.26 -19.82 -2.67
CA GLY A 461 -3.28 -19.72 -1.64
C GLY A 461 -2.76 -19.52 -0.20
N ARG A 462 -1.47 -19.22 0.00
CA ARG A 462 -0.81 -19.16 1.31
C ARG A 462 -0.16 -17.83 1.65
N GLY A 463 0.04 -16.96 0.67
CA GLY A 463 0.69 -15.67 0.86
C GLY A 463 -0.10 -14.73 1.79
N PRO A 464 0.58 -13.92 2.58
CA PRO A 464 -0.03 -12.92 3.47
C PRO A 464 -0.41 -11.66 2.70
N TYR A 465 -1.49 -10.99 3.10
CA TYR A 465 -1.96 -9.79 2.39
C TYR A 465 -1.13 -8.55 2.75
N MET A 466 -1.00 -8.23 4.05
CA MET A 466 -0.28 -7.05 4.51
C MET A 466 1.07 -7.38 5.16
N PRO A 467 1.15 -8.33 6.13
CA PRO A 467 2.40 -8.59 6.83
C PRO A 467 3.46 -9.19 5.92
N THR A 468 4.69 -8.70 6.01
CA THR A 468 5.85 -9.32 5.37
C THR A 468 6.21 -10.62 6.11
N PRO A 469 6.50 -11.74 5.43
CA PRO A 469 7.00 -12.95 6.07
C PRO A 469 8.27 -12.71 6.88
N LEU A 470 8.53 -13.57 7.85
CA LEU A 470 9.71 -13.51 8.71
C LEU A 470 10.54 -14.78 8.54
N PHE A 471 11.81 -14.65 8.18
CA PHE A 471 12.76 -15.74 8.25
C PHE A 471 13.51 -15.70 9.59
N TYR A 472 13.38 -16.74 10.38
CA TYR A 472 14.05 -16.83 11.67
C TYR A 472 14.35 -18.28 12.06
N ARG A 473 15.60 -18.56 12.43
CA ARG A 473 16.05 -19.89 12.89
C ARG A 473 15.68 -21.04 11.94
N GLY A 474 15.91 -20.82 10.63
CA GLY A 474 15.69 -21.83 9.59
C GLY A 474 14.25 -21.94 9.09
N GLN A 475 13.30 -21.27 9.73
CA GLN A 475 11.90 -21.29 9.36
C GLN A 475 11.42 -19.98 8.74
N LEU A 476 10.50 -20.08 7.79
CA LEU A 476 9.76 -18.98 7.22
C LEU A 476 8.38 -18.91 7.90
N TYR A 477 8.15 -17.87 8.69
CA TYR A 477 6.88 -17.59 9.33
C TYR A 477 6.04 -16.67 8.48
N VAL A 478 4.79 -17.05 8.25
CA VAL A 478 3.83 -16.34 7.42
C VAL A 478 2.59 -16.03 8.24
N LEU A 479 2.36 -14.75 8.51
CA LEU A 479 1.20 -14.25 9.24
C LEU A 479 0.17 -13.70 8.25
N ALA A 480 -0.97 -14.36 8.13
CA ALA A 480 -2.09 -13.83 7.37
C ALA A 480 -2.84 -12.76 8.18
N ASN A 481 -3.45 -11.79 7.46
CA ASN A 481 -4.24 -10.73 8.10
C ASN A 481 -5.40 -11.22 8.98
N ASN A 482 -5.91 -12.43 8.72
CA ASN A 482 -6.97 -13.07 9.50
C ASN A 482 -6.46 -13.95 10.65
N GLY A 483 -5.18 -13.84 11.02
CA GLY A 483 -4.58 -14.53 12.16
C GLY A 483 -4.22 -16.01 11.92
N VAL A 484 -4.21 -16.48 10.68
CA VAL A 484 -3.55 -17.76 10.35
C VAL A 484 -2.04 -17.53 10.39
N PHE A 485 -1.33 -18.36 11.13
CA PHE A 485 0.11 -18.29 11.32
C PHE A 485 0.74 -19.61 10.90
N ASP A 486 1.42 -19.58 9.78
CA ASP A 486 2.09 -20.74 9.17
C ASP A 486 3.60 -20.68 9.46
N ALA A 487 4.22 -21.83 9.66
CA ALA A 487 5.67 -22.00 9.62
C ALA A 487 6.05 -23.00 8.53
N TYR A 488 7.05 -22.65 7.73
CA TYR A 488 7.61 -23.49 6.68
C TYR A 488 9.12 -23.66 6.90
N ASP A 489 9.65 -24.83 6.54
CA ASP A 489 11.08 -24.94 6.29
C ASP A 489 11.45 -24.00 5.13
N ALA A 490 12.33 -23.04 5.39
CA ALA A 490 12.58 -21.95 4.45
C ALA A 490 13.30 -22.41 3.17
N LEU A 491 14.08 -23.50 3.25
CA LEU A 491 14.84 -24.02 2.11
C LEU A 491 13.95 -24.81 1.13
N THR A 492 13.00 -25.58 1.68
CA THR A 492 12.18 -26.54 0.91
C THR A 492 10.73 -26.11 0.71
N GLY A 493 10.27 -25.14 1.49
CA GLY A 493 8.86 -24.74 1.54
C GLY A 493 7.94 -25.78 2.21
N LYS A 494 8.48 -26.85 2.84
CA LYS A 494 7.67 -27.84 3.55
C LYS A 494 6.98 -27.20 4.74
N GLU A 495 5.67 -27.41 4.88
CA GLU A 495 4.91 -26.94 6.04
C GLU A 495 5.40 -27.65 7.31
N VAL A 496 5.68 -26.85 8.35
CA VAL A 496 6.09 -27.32 9.66
C VAL A 496 4.89 -27.37 10.59
N TYR A 497 4.14 -26.24 10.66
CA TYR A 497 2.84 -26.17 11.33
C TYR A 497 1.98 -25.08 10.73
N ARG A 498 0.70 -25.13 11.03
CA ARG A 498 -0.31 -24.14 10.74
C ARG A 498 -1.24 -23.98 11.94
N GLU A 499 -1.32 -22.77 12.46
CA GLU A 499 -2.13 -22.45 13.62
C GLU A 499 -2.99 -21.22 13.39
N ARG A 500 -4.05 -21.10 14.17
CA ARG A 500 -4.83 -19.89 14.29
C ARG A 500 -4.47 -19.21 15.60
N LEU A 501 -4.05 -17.95 15.51
CA LEU A 501 -3.72 -17.16 16.69
C LEU A 501 -4.94 -17.01 17.62
N PRO A 502 -4.74 -17.02 18.94
CA PRO A 502 -5.82 -16.98 19.92
C PRO A 502 -6.59 -15.65 19.94
N LEU A 503 -5.95 -14.57 19.48
CA LEU A 503 -6.52 -13.24 19.43
C LEU A 503 -6.22 -12.61 18.07
N VAL A 504 -7.25 -12.31 17.31
CA VAL A 504 -7.15 -11.74 15.93
C VAL A 504 -7.63 -10.30 15.91
N GLY A 505 -8.74 -9.97 16.60
CA GLY A 505 -9.35 -8.64 16.60
C GLY A 505 -9.65 -8.17 15.17
N SER A 506 -9.29 -6.92 14.90
CA SER A 506 -9.43 -6.28 13.57
C SER A 506 -8.44 -6.82 12.53
N GLY A 507 -7.53 -7.73 12.92
CA GLY A 507 -6.57 -8.38 12.04
C GLY A 507 -5.14 -7.84 12.16
N PHE A 508 -4.28 -8.21 11.20
CA PHE A 508 -2.85 -7.91 11.24
C PHE A 508 -2.42 -7.14 10.00
N SER A 509 -1.87 -5.95 10.22
CA SER A 509 -1.17 -5.15 9.20
C SER A 509 0.33 -5.04 9.48
N ALA A 510 0.72 -4.95 10.75
CA ALA A 510 2.12 -4.96 11.15
C ALA A 510 2.79 -6.30 10.81
N SER A 511 4.04 -6.24 10.37
CA SER A 511 4.83 -7.43 10.08
C SER A 511 5.42 -8.04 11.36
N PRO A 512 5.58 -9.36 11.44
CA PRO A 512 6.30 -10.02 12.54
C PRO A 512 7.72 -9.51 12.69
N VAL A 513 8.20 -9.40 13.94
CA VAL A 513 9.62 -9.19 14.28
C VAL A 513 10.06 -10.22 15.29
N ALA A 514 11.36 -10.56 15.32
CA ALA A 514 11.88 -11.60 16.18
C ALA A 514 13.14 -11.19 16.95
N ALA A 515 13.24 -11.69 18.17
CA ALA A 515 14.41 -11.57 19.02
C ALA A 515 14.48 -12.77 20.00
N ASP A 516 15.67 -13.30 20.23
CA ASP A 516 15.99 -14.26 21.31
C ASP A 516 15.05 -15.49 21.37
N GLY A 517 14.70 -16.02 20.18
CA GLY A 517 13.84 -17.19 20.05
C GLY A 517 12.35 -16.89 20.16
N LYS A 518 11.95 -15.63 20.19
CA LYS A 518 10.55 -15.18 20.24
C LYS A 518 10.18 -14.37 19.02
N ILE A 519 8.90 -14.39 18.68
CA ILE A 519 8.31 -13.61 17.58
C ILE A 519 7.22 -12.74 18.19
N TYR A 520 7.20 -11.47 17.81
CA TYR A 520 6.24 -10.46 18.26
C TYR A 520 5.29 -10.12 17.11
N LEU A 521 3.99 -10.29 17.34
CA LEU A 521 2.92 -10.17 16.36
C LEU A 521 1.92 -9.11 16.83
N ALA A 522 1.97 -7.91 16.26
CA ALA A 522 1.06 -6.84 16.63
C ALA A 522 -0.20 -6.89 15.76
N ASN A 523 -1.39 -6.93 16.38
CA ASN A 523 -2.67 -6.75 15.69
C ASN A 523 -3.10 -5.29 15.65
N GLU A 524 -4.12 -4.99 14.86
CA GLU A 524 -4.58 -3.62 14.65
C GLU A 524 -5.28 -3.01 15.88
N ASP A 525 -5.79 -3.82 16.79
CA ASP A 525 -6.41 -3.35 18.05
C ASP A 525 -5.37 -2.98 19.10
N GLY A 526 -4.07 -3.19 18.80
CA GLY A 526 -2.97 -2.85 19.68
C GLY A 526 -2.55 -3.96 20.63
N GLU A 527 -2.97 -5.20 20.37
CA GLU A 527 -2.48 -6.35 21.10
C GLU A 527 -1.20 -6.89 20.44
N ILE A 528 -0.16 -7.14 21.22
CA ILE A 528 1.08 -7.77 20.76
C ILE A 528 1.18 -9.16 21.38
N LEU A 529 1.04 -10.17 20.52
CA LEU A 529 1.24 -11.56 20.90
C LEU A 529 2.73 -11.88 20.84
N VAL A 530 3.24 -12.53 21.89
CA VAL A 530 4.58 -13.09 21.95
C VAL A 530 4.47 -14.59 21.79
N VAL A 531 5.12 -15.14 20.76
CA VAL A 531 5.10 -16.58 20.48
C VAL A 531 6.53 -17.13 20.39
N GLN A 532 6.70 -18.40 20.73
CA GLN A 532 7.98 -19.08 20.63
C GLN A 532 8.31 -19.38 19.16
N ALA A 533 9.53 -19.06 18.72
CA ALA A 533 10.04 -19.53 17.45
C ALA A 533 10.48 -20.98 17.57
N GLY A 534 10.14 -21.84 16.60
CA GLY A 534 10.52 -23.26 16.63
C GLY A 534 9.64 -24.12 15.74
N SER A 535 9.79 -25.44 15.91
CA SER A 535 9.07 -26.47 15.12
C SER A 535 7.63 -26.71 15.59
N ALA A 536 7.19 -26.06 16.68
CA ALA A 536 5.83 -26.11 17.18
C ALA A 536 5.40 -24.73 17.63
N PHE A 537 4.11 -24.43 17.50
CA PHE A 537 3.53 -23.18 17.99
C PHE A 537 3.52 -23.17 19.53
N GLY A 538 3.95 -22.06 20.12
CA GLY A 538 3.91 -21.83 21.56
C GLY A 538 3.54 -20.37 21.86
N HIS A 539 2.35 -20.13 22.41
CA HIS A 539 1.94 -18.81 22.90
C HIS A 539 2.61 -18.53 24.26
N VAL A 540 3.30 -17.41 24.37
CA VAL A 540 4.04 -16.99 25.57
C VAL A 540 3.26 -15.96 26.36
N ALA A 541 2.80 -14.89 25.68
CA ALA A 541 2.09 -13.79 26.29
C ALA A 541 1.28 -13.00 25.26
N THR A 542 0.31 -12.24 25.76
CA THR A 542 -0.38 -11.18 25.02
C THR A 542 -0.33 -9.90 25.84
N ASN A 543 0.05 -8.79 25.22
CA ASN A 543 0.25 -7.50 25.86
C ASN A 543 -0.53 -6.42 25.11
N SER A 544 -1.35 -5.63 25.81
CA SER A 544 -2.06 -4.52 25.20
C SER A 544 -1.21 -3.26 25.17
N MET A 545 -1.26 -2.51 24.07
CA MET A 545 -0.65 -1.19 23.96
C MET A 545 -1.61 -0.06 24.36
N GLY A 546 -2.90 -0.37 24.54
CA GLY A 546 -3.94 0.61 24.88
C GLY A 546 -4.28 1.57 23.74
N GLU A 547 -3.75 1.36 22.55
CA GLU A 547 -4.07 2.11 21.32
C GLU A 547 -3.76 1.27 20.08
N THR A 548 -4.43 1.57 18.96
CA THR A 548 -4.25 0.88 17.68
C THR A 548 -2.79 0.86 17.24
N VAL A 549 -2.30 -0.30 16.78
CA VAL A 549 -0.94 -0.50 16.24
C VAL A 549 -1.01 -1.01 14.82
N MET A 550 -0.62 -0.16 13.87
CA MET A 550 -0.55 -0.50 12.44
C MET A 550 0.89 -0.69 11.96
N ALA A 551 1.83 -0.07 12.68
CA ALA A 551 3.23 -0.03 12.34
C ALA A 551 3.97 -1.28 12.85
N THR A 552 4.95 -1.74 12.07
CA THR A 552 5.86 -2.80 12.51
C THR A 552 6.82 -2.26 13.57
N PRO A 553 6.99 -2.95 14.72
CA PRO A 553 7.94 -2.53 15.75
C PRO A 553 9.40 -2.52 15.26
N ALA A 554 10.22 -1.67 15.86
CA ALA A 554 11.67 -1.64 15.68
C ALA A 554 12.37 -2.19 16.93
N LEU A 555 13.49 -2.87 16.74
CA LEU A 555 14.27 -3.50 17.83
C LEU A 555 15.67 -2.90 17.90
N SER A 556 16.08 -2.41 19.06
CA SER A 556 17.42 -1.83 19.23
C SER A 556 17.86 -1.86 20.69
N GLU A 557 19.00 -2.47 20.96
CA GLU A 557 19.70 -2.45 22.27
C GLU A 557 18.78 -2.74 23.47
N GLY A 558 18.03 -3.83 23.40
CA GLY A 558 17.16 -4.27 24.48
C GLY A 558 15.81 -3.56 24.55
N VAL A 559 15.49 -2.74 23.55
CA VAL A 559 14.25 -1.96 23.49
C VAL A 559 13.47 -2.28 22.23
N MET A 560 12.18 -2.51 22.38
CA MET A 560 11.21 -2.56 21.27
C MET A 560 10.48 -1.22 21.19
N PHE A 561 10.62 -0.53 20.05
CA PHE A 561 9.91 0.72 19.78
C PHE A 561 8.65 0.43 19.02
N VAL A 562 7.50 0.78 19.61
CA VAL A 562 6.18 0.55 19.05
C VAL A 562 5.53 1.89 18.71
N ARG A 563 5.10 2.05 17.45
CA ARG A 563 4.29 3.20 17.05
C ARG A 563 2.80 2.82 17.15
N GLY A 564 2.12 3.42 18.12
CA GLY A 564 0.67 3.40 18.20
C GLY A 564 0.01 4.55 17.42
N ALA A 565 -1.30 4.65 17.47
CA ALA A 565 -2.08 5.67 16.77
C ALA A 565 -1.67 7.10 17.17
N SER A 566 -1.36 7.33 18.44
CA SER A 566 -1.05 8.65 18.98
C SER A 566 0.32 8.77 19.65
N SER A 567 1.02 7.66 19.89
CA SER A 567 2.25 7.64 20.68
C SER A 567 3.32 6.74 20.09
N VAL A 568 4.58 7.00 20.45
CA VAL A 568 5.68 6.04 20.34
C VAL A 568 6.01 5.55 21.74
N PHE A 569 6.13 4.24 21.89
CA PHE A 569 6.48 3.57 23.13
C PHE A 569 7.88 2.97 23.03
N ALA A 570 8.64 3.01 24.09
CA ALA A 570 9.84 2.18 24.28
C ALA A 570 9.55 1.11 25.32
N ILE A 571 9.53 -0.13 24.88
CA ILE A 571 9.27 -1.30 25.70
C ILE A 571 10.60 -2.02 25.96
N GLY A 572 10.96 -2.18 27.23
CA GLY A 572 12.23 -2.77 27.62
C GLY A 572 12.28 -3.07 29.12
N ARG A 573 13.37 -3.68 29.55
CA ARG A 573 13.63 -3.91 30.97
C ARG A 573 14.31 -2.68 31.57
N ARG A 574 13.88 -2.28 32.77
CA ARG A 574 14.55 -1.25 33.58
C ARG A 574 15.81 -1.80 34.24
#